data_cb94a18d4d8236c66d1e43b77d4936af
#
_entry.id   cb94a18d4d8236c66d1e43b77d4936af
#
_cell.length_a   1.000
_cell.length_b   1.000
_cell.length_c   1.000
_cell.angle_alpha   90.00
_cell.angle_beta   90.00
_cell.angle_gamma   90.00
#
_symmetry.space_group_name_H-M   'P 1'
#
loop_
_entity.id
_entity.type
_entity.pdbx_description
1 polymer ?
#
loop_
_entity_poly.entity_id
_entity_poly.type
_entity_poly.pdbx_seq_one_letter_code
_entity_poly.pdbx_strand_id
1 'polypeptide(L)'
;MIKVVGIRFQRAGKIYYFDPLDYDLETAMHVIVETARGIEMGTVLIPPKEVDDDKVVQPLKPVIRIATDDDEKVIEKNKEKEAEAYVICKEKIAKHGLDMKLVAAEYTFDNNKLLFYFTADGRIDFRELVKDLASVFRTRIELRQIGVRDETKMLGGIGICGRELCCRSYLTDFVPVSIKMAKEQNLSLNPTKISGVCGRLMCCLKNEQETYEYLNSRLPSVGDSVITPTGMHGEVSGVNVLRQLVKVVVDNGEEKELQEYAVDLSLIHISEPTRLRCIS
;
A
#
# COMPACT_ATOMS: atom_id res chain seq x y z
N MET A 1 -27.64 -6.70 13.23
CA MET A 1 -26.67 -5.60 13.48
C MET A 1 -25.91 -5.90 14.75
N ILE A 2 -24.60 -5.78 14.72
CA ILE A 2 -23.71 -6.03 15.87
C ILE A 2 -22.95 -4.74 16.17
N LYS A 3 -22.82 -4.39 17.45
CA LYS A 3 -22.02 -3.23 17.89
C LYS A 3 -20.54 -3.61 17.81
N VAL A 4 -19.73 -2.85 17.09
CA VAL A 4 -18.31 -3.11 16.89
C VAL A 4 -17.49 -1.84 17.08
N VAL A 5 -16.23 -2.00 17.47
CA VAL A 5 -15.20 -0.97 17.50
C VAL A 5 -14.09 -1.30 16.51
N GLY A 6 -13.63 -0.32 15.74
CA GLY A 6 -12.54 -0.51 14.77
C GLY A 6 -11.18 -0.17 15.36
N ILE A 7 -10.30 -1.15 15.47
CA ILE A 7 -8.98 -1.05 16.10
C ILE A 7 -7.89 -1.28 15.07
N ARG A 8 -6.81 -0.51 15.18
CA ARG A 8 -5.61 -0.62 14.33
C ARG A 8 -4.36 -0.77 15.20
N PHE A 9 -3.47 -1.69 14.79
CA PHE A 9 -2.24 -2.00 15.54
C PHE A 9 -1.00 -1.30 14.97
N GLN A 10 -1.02 -0.92 13.70
CA GLN A 10 0.10 -0.25 13.02
C GLN A 10 -0.40 0.93 12.19
N ARG A 11 0.40 1.98 12.01
CA ARG A 11 0.01 3.24 11.35
C ARG A 11 -0.72 3.07 10.02
N ALA A 12 -0.24 2.18 9.15
CA ALA A 12 -0.90 1.79 7.89
C ALA A 12 -1.36 0.33 7.92
N GLY A 13 -1.87 -0.14 9.05
CA GLY A 13 -2.44 -1.47 9.24
C GLY A 13 -3.91 -1.53 8.84
N LYS A 14 -4.41 -2.74 8.59
CA LYS A 14 -5.84 -2.99 8.46
C LYS A 14 -6.55 -2.65 9.76
N ILE A 15 -7.80 -2.23 9.63
CA ILE A 15 -8.70 -2.04 10.76
C ILE A 15 -9.37 -3.39 11.04
N TYR A 16 -9.33 -3.82 12.28
CA TYR A 16 -10.00 -5.03 12.75
C TYR A 16 -11.15 -4.65 13.67
N TYR A 17 -12.25 -5.37 13.55
CA TYR A 17 -13.42 -5.15 14.38
C TYR A 17 -13.38 -6.05 15.61
N PHE A 18 -13.71 -5.44 16.77
CA PHE A 18 -13.81 -6.09 18.07
C PHE A 18 -15.13 -5.72 18.74
N ASP A 19 -15.54 -6.53 19.71
CA ASP A 19 -16.70 -6.22 20.56
C ASP A 19 -16.27 -5.16 21.61
N PRO A 20 -16.87 -3.97 21.61
CA PRO A 20 -16.55 -2.94 22.58
C PRO A 20 -17.03 -3.25 24.00
N LEU A 21 -17.87 -4.29 24.19
CA LEU A 21 -18.58 -4.52 25.44
C LEU A 21 -19.32 -3.24 25.92
N ASP A 22 -19.17 -2.92 27.21
CA ASP A 22 -19.76 -1.73 27.85
C ASP A 22 -18.77 -0.54 27.92
N TYR A 23 -17.60 -0.66 27.29
CA TYR A 23 -16.62 0.43 27.31
C TYR A 23 -17.06 1.59 26.42
N ASP A 24 -16.92 2.80 26.96
CA ASP A 24 -17.05 4.03 26.19
C ASP A 24 -15.69 4.33 25.50
N LEU A 25 -15.63 4.06 24.21
CA LEU A 25 -14.39 4.10 23.43
C LEU A 25 -14.45 5.21 22.40
N GLU A 26 -13.55 6.18 22.56
CA GLU A 26 -13.39 7.29 21.61
C GLU A 26 -12.24 7.05 20.63
N THR A 27 -12.26 7.80 19.53
CA THR A 27 -11.16 7.79 18.56
C THR A 27 -9.84 8.21 19.20
N ALA A 28 -8.76 7.54 18.85
CA ALA A 28 -7.39 7.69 19.37
C ALA A 28 -7.14 7.08 20.75
N MET A 29 -8.13 6.54 21.44
CA MET A 29 -7.90 5.77 22.66
C MET A 29 -7.09 4.50 22.38
N HIS A 30 -6.24 4.10 23.32
CA HIS A 30 -5.53 2.84 23.28
C HIS A 30 -6.26 1.78 24.08
N VAL A 31 -6.36 0.58 23.52
CA VAL A 31 -7.07 -0.54 24.13
C VAL A 31 -6.23 -1.82 24.01
N ILE A 32 -6.42 -2.69 24.98
CA ILE A 32 -5.80 -4.02 25.01
C ILE A 32 -6.81 -5.03 24.49
N VAL A 33 -6.39 -5.81 23.51
CA VAL A 33 -7.21 -6.85 22.87
C VAL A 33 -6.43 -8.14 22.70
N GLU A 34 -7.15 -9.24 22.57
CA GLU A 34 -6.56 -10.51 22.20
C GLU A 34 -6.62 -10.72 20.68
N THR A 35 -5.49 -10.97 20.05
CA THR A 35 -5.37 -11.28 18.62
C THR A 35 -4.93 -12.73 18.40
N ALA A 36 -4.79 -13.15 17.16
CA ALA A 36 -4.18 -14.45 16.84
C ALA A 36 -2.68 -14.53 17.21
N ARG A 37 -2.03 -13.38 17.44
CA ARG A 37 -0.62 -13.28 17.85
C ARG A 37 -0.43 -13.34 19.36
N GLY A 38 -1.45 -12.98 20.12
CA GLY A 38 -1.47 -12.85 21.56
C GLY A 38 -2.18 -11.56 21.98
N ILE A 39 -1.87 -11.09 23.17
CA ILE A 39 -2.37 -9.82 23.68
C ILE A 39 -1.58 -8.68 23.00
N GLU A 40 -2.30 -7.73 22.44
CA GLU A 40 -1.73 -6.57 21.74
C GLU A 40 -2.44 -5.28 22.16
N MET A 41 -1.71 -4.18 22.18
CA MET A 41 -2.29 -2.85 22.30
C MET A 41 -2.60 -2.29 20.94
N GLY A 42 -3.83 -1.81 20.74
CA GLY A 42 -4.26 -1.18 19.50
C GLY A 42 -4.87 0.20 19.74
N THR A 43 -4.96 0.99 18.68
CA THR A 43 -5.57 2.32 18.71
C THR A 43 -6.96 2.26 18.10
N VAL A 44 -7.95 2.82 18.78
CA VAL A 44 -9.32 2.97 18.29
C VAL A 44 -9.33 4.01 17.15
N LEU A 45 -9.78 3.59 15.96
CA LEU A 45 -9.99 4.48 14.82
C LEU A 45 -11.46 4.76 14.54
N ILE A 46 -12.29 3.75 14.76
CA ILE A 46 -13.72 3.84 14.55
C ILE A 46 -14.37 3.59 15.91
N PRO A 47 -15.03 4.61 16.49
CA PRO A 47 -15.72 4.46 17.75
C PRO A 47 -16.85 3.42 17.63
N PRO A 48 -17.42 2.96 18.75
CA PRO A 48 -18.47 1.95 18.74
C PRO A 48 -19.62 2.32 17.80
N LYS A 49 -19.91 1.46 16.84
CA LYS A 49 -21.00 1.63 15.86
C LYS A 49 -21.67 0.30 15.55
N GLU A 50 -22.90 0.34 15.12
CA GLU A 50 -23.61 -0.81 14.60
C GLU A 50 -23.23 -1.10 13.15
N VAL A 51 -22.94 -2.36 12.84
CA VAL A 51 -22.57 -2.84 11.50
C VAL A 51 -23.38 -4.09 11.18
N ASP A 52 -23.64 -4.33 9.90
CA ASP A 52 -24.31 -5.55 9.44
C ASP A 52 -23.44 -6.77 9.73
N ASP A 53 -24.05 -7.88 10.13
CA ASP A 53 -23.39 -9.12 10.51
C ASP A 53 -22.49 -9.68 9.39
N ASP A 54 -22.88 -9.48 8.14
CA ASP A 54 -22.15 -9.94 6.95
C ASP A 54 -20.78 -9.27 6.74
N LYS A 55 -20.56 -8.12 7.38
CA LYS A 55 -19.32 -7.34 7.26
C LYS A 55 -18.29 -7.67 8.35
N VAL A 56 -18.63 -8.56 9.27
CA VAL A 56 -17.83 -8.87 10.45
C VAL A 56 -17.46 -10.34 10.47
N VAL A 57 -16.18 -10.64 10.67
CA VAL A 57 -15.69 -12.02 10.81
C VAL A 57 -16.01 -12.50 12.23
N GLN A 58 -16.85 -13.53 12.34
CA GLN A 58 -17.21 -14.15 13.60
C GLN A 58 -16.30 -15.34 13.95
N PRO A 59 -16.03 -15.65 15.25
CA PRO A 59 -16.53 -14.95 16.43
C PRO A 59 -15.79 -13.63 16.71
N LEU A 60 -16.54 -12.58 17.07
CA LEU A 60 -15.98 -11.30 17.44
C LEU A 60 -15.25 -11.41 18.79
N LYS A 61 -13.97 -11.03 18.84
CA LYS A 61 -13.23 -11.00 20.10
C LYS A 61 -13.54 -9.72 20.87
N PRO A 62 -13.67 -9.76 22.21
CA PRO A 62 -13.94 -8.58 22.99
C PRO A 62 -12.68 -7.73 23.22
N VAL A 63 -12.88 -6.45 23.48
CA VAL A 63 -11.88 -5.58 24.09
C VAL A 63 -11.68 -6.02 25.54
N ILE A 64 -10.44 -6.30 25.94
CA ILE A 64 -10.13 -6.77 27.30
C ILE A 64 -10.26 -5.59 28.28
N ARG A 65 -9.64 -4.44 27.96
CA ARG A 65 -9.67 -3.21 28.76
C ARG A 65 -9.11 -2.01 28.01
N ILE A 66 -9.34 -0.85 28.52
CA ILE A 66 -8.66 0.37 28.08
C ILE A 66 -7.20 0.32 28.56
N ALA A 67 -6.27 0.81 27.73
CA ALA A 67 -4.86 0.90 28.10
C ALA A 67 -4.63 1.97 29.16
N THR A 68 -3.64 1.75 30.01
CA THR A 68 -3.20 2.67 31.07
C THR A 68 -1.81 3.23 30.74
N ASP A 69 -1.38 4.29 31.43
CA ASP A 69 -0.03 4.87 31.29
C ASP A 69 1.08 3.83 31.57
N ASP A 70 0.81 2.84 32.40
CA ASP A 70 1.78 1.77 32.68
C ASP A 70 1.93 0.81 31.49
N ASP A 71 0.87 0.61 30.69
CA ASP A 71 0.94 -0.17 29.46
C ASP A 71 1.81 0.53 28.41
N GLU A 72 1.76 1.85 28.33
CA GLU A 72 2.64 2.63 27.45
C GLU A 72 4.11 2.47 27.83
N LYS A 73 4.41 2.52 29.13
CA LYS A 73 5.77 2.24 29.64
C LYS A 73 6.25 0.82 29.33
N VAL A 74 5.34 -0.16 29.34
CA VAL A 74 5.67 -1.55 28.91
C VAL A 74 6.08 -1.57 27.47
N ILE A 75 5.36 -0.87 26.58
CA ILE A 75 5.71 -0.78 25.16
C ILE A 75 7.06 -0.10 24.95
N GLU A 76 7.34 0.98 25.65
CA GLU A 76 8.64 1.66 25.56
C GLU A 76 9.79 0.74 25.97
N LYS A 77 9.65 0.04 27.09
CA LYS A 77 10.61 -0.97 27.52
C LYS A 77 10.76 -2.13 26.52
N ASN A 78 9.67 -2.54 25.88
CA ASN A 78 9.74 -3.56 24.86
C ASN A 78 10.52 -3.09 23.63
N LYS A 79 10.37 -1.84 23.21
CA LYS A 79 11.16 -1.26 22.11
C LYS A 79 12.66 -1.25 22.41
N GLU A 80 13.06 -0.97 23.66
CA GLU A 80 14.48 -1.05 24.08
C GLU A 80 15.00 -2.49 23.96
N LYS A 81 14.24 -3.46 24.50
CA LYS A 81 14.57 -4.89 24.39
C LYS A 81 14.61 -5.40 22.94
N GLU A 82 13.71 -4.89 22.09
CA GLU A 82 13.66 -5.21 20.65
C GLU A 82 14.94 -4.76 19.93
N ALA A 83 15.44 -3.57 20.28
CA ALA A 83 16.70 -3.06 19.73
C ALA A 83 17.90 -3.95 20.13
N GLU A 84 17.96 -4.35 21.40
CA GLU A 84 18.98 -5.29 21.89
C GLU A 84 18.84 -6.67 21.21
N ALA A 85 17.62 -7.18 21.14
CA ALA A 85 17.33 -8.46 20.51
C ALA A 85 17.69 -8.48 19.01
N TYR A 86 17.50 -7.36 18.33
CA TYR A 86 17.90 -7.20 16.93
C TYR A 86 19.41 -7.37 16.74
N VAL A 87 20.22 -6.70 17.59
CA VAL A 87 21.67 -6.78 17.51
C VAL A 87 22.15 -8.21 17.77
N ILE A 88 21.66 -8.84 18.84
CA ILE A 88 22.03 -10.22 19.22
C ILE A 88 21.65 -11.20 18.11
N CYS A 89 20.43 -11.08 17.56
CA CYS A 89 19.98 -11.96 16.49
C CYS A 89 20.84 -11.80 15.23
N LYS A 90 21.22 -10.58 14.87
CA LYS A 90 22.09 -10.29 13.71
C LYS A 90 23.47 -10.95 13.87
N GLU A 91 24.06 -10.90 15.06
CA GLU A 91 25.33 -11.56 15.37
C GLU A 91 25.22 -13.10 15.25
N LYS A 92 24.11 -13.66 15.77
CA LYS A 92 23.84 -15.09 15.68
C LYS A 92 23.63 -15.55 14.24
N ILE A 93 22.89 -14.79 13.42
CA ILE A 93 22.72 -15.07 11.97
C ILE A 93 24.09 -15.15 11.29
N ALA A 94 24.96 -14.18 11.55
CA ALA A 94 26.32 -14.17 11.00
C ALA A 94 27.16 -15.38 11.47
N LYS A 95 27.05 -15.74 12.76
CA LYS A 95 27.75 -16.91 13.33
C LYS A 95 27.29 -18.22 12.70
N HIS A 96 26.02 -18.38 12.41
CA HIS A 96 25.45 -19.57 11.76
C HIS A 96 25.62 -19.55 10.24
N GLY A 97 26.16 -18.48 9.64
CA GLY A 97 26.40 -18.36 8.20
C GLY A 97 25.14 -18.42 7.35
N LEU A 98 24.01 -17.94 7.88
CA LEU A 98 22.72 -17.99 7.19
C LEU A 98 22.58 -16.81 6.22
N ASP A 99 22.21 -17.11 4.97
CA ASP A 99 21.96 -16.12 3.93
C ASP A 99 20.53 -15.53 4.09
N MET A 100 20.36 -14.74 5.13
CA MET A 100 19.12 -14.06 5.47
C MET A 100 19.38 -12.66 6.01
N LYS A 101 18.50 -11.71 5.67
CA LYS A 101 18.58 -10.34 6.15
C LYS A 101 17.54 -10.13 7.23
N LEU A 102 17.99 -9.88 8.46
CA LEU A 102 17.10 -9.48 9.55
C LEU A 102 16.54 -8.09 9.29
N VAL A 103 15.24 -7.92 9.42
CA VAL A 103 14.53 -6.66 9.19
C VAL A 103 14.11 -6.01 10.49
N ALA A 104 13.49 -6.76 11.41
CA ALA A 104 13.04 -6.27 12.69
C ALA A 104 12.91 -7.39 13.73
N ALA A 105 12.89 -7.00 15.00
CA ALA A 105 12.49 -7.82 16.13
C ALA A 105 11.30 -7.15 16.83
N GLU A 106 10.32 -7.94 17.30
CA GLU A 106 9.10 -7.44 17.93
C GLU A 106 8.71 -8.35 19.09
N TYR A 107 8.57 -7.81 20.29
CA TYR A 107 7.99 -8.51 21.42
C TYR A 107 6.46 -8.40 21.38
N THR A 108 5.76 -9.49 21.73
CA THR A 108 4.34 -9.37 22.07
C THR A 108 4.17 -8.52 23.33
N PHE A 109 3.01 -7.87 23.47
CA PHE A 109 2.74 -7.01 24.61
C PHE A 109 2.96 -7.69 25.97
N ASP A 110 2.61 -8.97 26.05
CA ASP A 110 2.78 -9.83 27.25
C ASP A 110 4.20 -10.42 27.41
N ASN A 111 5.14 -10.07 26.55
CA ASN A 111 6.51 -10.61 26.49
C ASN A 111 6.62 -12.14 26.39
N ASN A 112 5.54 -12.85 26.04
CA ASN A 112 5.53 -14.30 25.94
C ASN A 112 6.16 -14.81 24.63
N LYS A 113 6.29 -13.93 23.62
CA LYS A 113 6.88 -14.26 22.32
C LYS A 113 7.77 -13.14 21.83
N LEU A 114 8.84 -13.54 21.14
CA LEU A 114 9.72 -12.65 20.39
C LEU A 114 9.71 -13.08 18.92
N LEU A 115 9.25 -12.18 18.06
CA LEU A 115 9.17 -12.38 16.62
C LEU A 115 10.34 -11.70 15.94
N PHE A 116 10.99 -12.43 15.03
CA PHE A 116 12.01 -11.86 14.16
C PHE A 116 11.53 -11.91 12.73
N TYR A 117 11.50 -10.76 12.07
CA TYR A 117 11.13 -10.63 10.66
C TYR A 117 12.38 -10.59 9.81
N PHE A 118 12.41 -11.39 8.76
CA PHE A 118 13.55 -11.47 7.86
C PHE A 118 13.14 -11.63 6.40
N THR A 119 14.04 -11.27 5.49
CA THR A 119 13.95 -11.56 4.06
C THR A 119 15.06 -12.53 3.65
N ALA A 120 14.77 -13.38 2.68
CA ALA A 120 15.72 -14.31 2.07
C ALA A 120 15.24 -14.70 0.67
N ASP A 121 16.18 -15.01 -0.23
CA ASP A 121 15.86 -15.38 -1.61
C ASP A 121 15.31 -16.81 -1.75
N GLY A 122 15.47 -17.62 -0.71
CA GLY A 122 15.05 -19.02 -0.69
C GLY A 122 14.54 -19.48 0.67
N ARG A 123 14.43 -20.80 0.80
CA ARG A 123 14.06 -21.44 2.06
C ARG A 123 15.32 -21.62 2.92
N ILE A 124 15.30 -21.03 4.11
CA ILE A 124 16.40 -21.10 5.08
C ILE A 124 16.10 -22.14 6.16
N ASP A 125 17.09 -22.95 6.52
CA ASP A 125 17.00 -23.80 7.71
C ASP A 125 17.58 -23.06 8.92
N PHE A 126 16.67 -22.56 9.74
CA PHE A 126 16.98 -21.76 10.92
C PHE A 126 16.78 -22.51 12.24
N ARG A 127 16.67 -23.86 12.23
CA ARG A 127 16.40 -24.67 13.45
C ARG A 127 17.45 -24.45 14.54
N GLU A 128 18.73 -24.46 14.17
CA GLU A 128 19.82 -24.23 15.13
C GLU A 128 19.84 -22.77 15.63
N LEU A 129 19.58 -21.79 14.77
CA LEU A 129 19.43 -20.40 15.14
C LEU A 129 18.31 -20.20 16.18
N VAL A 130 17.14 -20.83 15.97
CA VAL A 130 16.01 -20.75 16.93
C VAL A 130 16.40 -21.30 18.30
N LYS A 131 17.11 -22.44 18.36
CA LYS A 131 17.59 -23.02 19.63
C LYS A 131 18.55 -22.08 20.35
N ASP A 132 19.49 -21.50 19.60
CA ASP A 132 20.48 -20.57 20.15
C ASP A 132 19.81 -19.30 20.67
N LEU A 133 18.87 -18.71 19.92
CA LEU A 133 18.09 -17.55 20.35
C LEU A 133 17.21 -17.86 21.57
N ALA A 134 16.53 -19.02 21.58
CA ALA A 134 15.70 -19.43 22.72
C ALA A 134 16.52 -19.60 24.01
N SER A 135 17.78 -20.07 23.92
CA SER A 135 18.69 -20.17 25.07
C SER A 135 19.05 -18.80 25.68
N VAL A 136 19.17 -17.77 24.82
CA VAL A 136 19.51 -16.39 25.23
C VAL A 136 18.30 -15.68 25.81
N PHE A 137 17.18 -15.65 25.09
CA PHE A 137 16.02 -14.83 25.46
C PHE A 137 15.06 -15.53 26.42
N ARG A 138 15.16 -16.84 26.58
CA ARG A 138 14.26 -17.67 27.41
C ARG A 138 12.78 -17.45 27.16
N THR A 139 12.44 -17.11 25.92
CA THR A 139 11.10 -16.76 25.44
C THR A 139 10.81 -17.56 24.19
N ARG A 140 9.55 -17.75 23.84
CA ARG A 140 9.17 -18.40 22.58
C ARG A 140 9.60 -17.55 21.39
N ILE A 141 10.48 -18.11 20.55
CA ILE A 141 11.02 -17.44 19.36
C ILE A 141 10.20 -17.85 18.13
N GLU A 142 9.77 -16.87 17.37
CA GLU A 142 9.14 -17.08 16.06
C GLU A 142 9.94 -16.32 14.99
N LEU A 143 10.40 -17.02 13.95
CA LEU A 143 11.05 -16.44 12.78
C LEU A 143 10.04 -16.39 11.63
N ARG A 144 9.82 -15.19 11.07
CA ARG A 144 8.85 -14.95 9.99
C ARG A 144 9.55 -14.36 8.77
N GLN A 145 9.55 -15.13 7.68
CA GLN A 145 9.97 -14.61 6.39
C GLN A 145 8.90 -13.66 5.85
N ILE A 146 9.32 -12.46 5.45
CA ILE A 146 8.46 -11.42 4.89
C ILE A 146 8.87 -11.10 3.45
N GLY A 147 7.94 -10.53 2.70
CA GLY A 147 8.22 -10.09 1.33
C GLY A 147 8.91 -8.73 1.29
N VAL A 148 9.58 -8.42 0.17
CA VAL A 148 10.32 -7.16 -0.03
C VAL A 148 9.46 -5.89 0.14
N ARG A 149 8.16 -5.96 -0.11
CA ARG A 149 7.25 -4.83 0.15
C ARG A 149 6.97 -4.66 1.64
N ASP A 150 6.82 -5.75 2.37
CA ASP A 150 6.61 -5.71 3.82
C ASP A 150 7.86 -5.24 4.53
N GLU A 151 9.05 -5.67 4.08
CA GLU A 151 10.34 -5.12 4.50
C GLU A 151 10.36 -3.60 4.32
N THR A 152 10.06 -3.13 3.10
CA THR A 152 10.04 -1.70 2.78
C THR A 152 9.01 -0.94 3.62
N LYS A 153 7.85 -1.54 3.90
CA LYS A 153 6.82 -0.98 4.78
C LYS A 153 7.31 -0.84 6.23
N MET A 154 8.04 -1.83 6.73
CA MET A 154 8.58 -1.80 8.11
C MET A 154 9.70 -0.77 8.24
N LEU A 155 10.66 -0.76 7.32
CA LEU A 155 11.78 0.18 7.32
C LEU A 155 11.33 1.62 7.04
N GLY A 156 10.34 1.79 6.16
CA GLY A 156 9.89 3.11 5.73
C GLY A 156 10.82 3.76 4.70
N GLY A 157 10.62 5.05 4.48
CA GLY A 157 11.40 5.85 3.56
C GLY A 157 10.57 6.81 2.72
N ILE A 158 11.23 7.45 1.77
CA ILE A 158 10.66 8.44 0.83
C ILE A 158 10.60 7.82 -0.57
N GLY A 159 9.47 7.97 -1.22
CA GLY A 159 9.29 7.54 -2.62
C GLY A 159 9.97 8.48 -3.62
N ILE A 160 10.05 8.07 -4.88
CA ILE A 160 10.57 8.93 -5.98
C ILE A 160 9.75 10.21 -6.18
N CYS A 161 8.51 10.24 -5.67
CA CYS A 161 7.62 11.41 -5.68
C CYS A 161 7.92 12.41 -4.54
N GLY A 162 8.92 12.17 -3.68
CA GLY A 162 9.26 12.99 -2.53
C GLY A 162 8.34 12.86 -1.31
N ARG A 163 7.35 11.94 -1.35
CA ARG A 163 6.43 11.68 -0.23
C ARG A 163 6.84 10.42 0.52
N GLU A 164 6.39 10.29 1.77
CA GLU A 164 6.48 9.02 2.51
C GLU A 164 5.85 7.88 1.70
N LEU A 165 6.42 6.69 1.81
CA LEU A 165 5.95 5.51 1.06
C LEU A 165 4.47 5.23 1.31
N CYS A 166 3.69 5.06 0.23
CA CYS A 166 2.24 4.79 0.30
C CYS A 166 1.91 3.57 1.17
N CYS A 167 2.74 2.51 1.09
CA CYS A 167 2.57 1.30 1.88
C CYS A 167 2.76 1.53 3.38
N ARG A 168 3.50 2.58 3.80
CA ARG A 168 3.72 2.92 5.20
C ARG A 168 2.73 3.97 5.72
N SER A 169 2.24 4.85 4.85
CA SER A 169 1.40 5.98 5.25
C SER A 169 -0.10 5.65 5.27
N TYR A 170 -0.68 5.21 4.16
CA TYR A 170 -2.13 5.05 4.04
C TYR A 170 -2.59 3.75 3.34
N LEU A 171 -1.76 3.17 2.46
CA LEU A 171 -2.17 2.03 1.66
C LEU A 171 -2.12 0.73 2.47
N THR A 172 -3.27 0.18 2.78
CA THR A 172 -3.42 -1.02 3.61
C THR A 172 -3.51 -2.30 2.79
N ASP A 173 -4.14 -2.22 1.61
CA ASP A 173 -4.38 -3.35 0.73
C ASP A 173 -3.59 -3.24 -0.57
N PHE A 174 -3.06 -4.39 -1.03
CA PHE A 174 -2.22 -4.47 -2.21
C PHE A 174 -2.85 -5.39 -3.24
N VAL A 175 -3.36 -4.78 -4.30
CA VAL A 175 -3.88 -5.47 -5.48
C VAL A 175 -2.76 -5.62 -6.51
N PRO A 176 -2.75 -6.67 -7.34
CA PRO A 176 -1.80 -6.81 -8.43
C PRO A 176 -1.77 -5.58 -9.34
N VAL A 177 -0.56 -5.13 -9.67
CA VAL A 177 -0.32 -3.98 -10.56
C VAL A 177 0.20 -4.50 -11.90
N SER A 178 -0.30 -3.95 -13.01
CA SER A 178 0.11 -4.31 -14.36
C SER A 178 0.87 -3.16 -15.06
N ILE A 179 1.70 -3.53 -16.05
CA ILE A 179 2.39 -2.55 -16.90
C ILE A 179 1.38 -1.74 -17.74
N LYS A 180 0.20 -2.30 -18.02
CA LYS A 180 -0.87 -1.60 -18.72
C LYS A 180 -1.28 -0.33 -17.98
N MET A 181 -1.41 -0.38 -16.65
CA MET A 181 -1.72 0.80 -15.82
C MET A 181 -0.68 1.92 -15.98
N ALA A 182 0.61 1.56 -16.06
CA ALA A 182 1.66 2.56 -16.30
C ALA A 182 1.55 3.22 -17.68
N LYS A 183 1.14 2.46 -18.71
CA LYS A 183 0.87 3.01 -20.06
C LYS A 183 -0.31 3.97 -20.04
N GLU A 184 -1.42 3.58 -19.43
CA GLU A 184 -2.63 4.39 -19.32
C GLU A 184 -2.42 5.69 -18.53
N GLN A 185 -1.43 5.69 -17.62
CA GLN A 185 -1.00 6.87 -16.87
C GLN A 185 0.13 7.66 -17.56
N ASN A 186 0.43 7.36 -18.82
CA ASN A 186 1.47 8.01 -19.63
C ASN A 186 2.86 8.01 -18.98
N LEU A 187 3.18 6.98 -18.18
CA LEU A 187 4.50 6.82 -17.59
C LEU A 187 5.46 6.11 -18.55
N SER A 188 6.71 6.55 -18.54
CA SER A 188 7.77 5.86 -19.24
C SER A 188 7.89 4.42 -18.72
N LEU A 189 7.96 3.44 -19.63
CA LEU A 189 8.08 2.02 -19.27
C LEU A 189 9.49 1.63 -18.81
N ASN A 190 10.36 2.59 -18.56
CA ASN A 190 11.66 2.32 -17.96
C ASN A 190 11.46 1.73 -16.54
N PRO A 191 12.01 0.53 -16.26
CA PRO A 191 11.90 -0.12 -14.95
C PRO A 191 12.23 0.79 -13.76
N THR A 192 13.24 1.67 -13.91
CA THR A 192 13.63 2.63 -12.86
C THR A 192 12.56 3.68 -12.56
N LYS A 193 11.65 3.95 -13.50
CA LYS A 193 10.58 4.95 -13.36
C LYS A 193 9.26 4.35 -12.86
N ILE A 194 9.01 3.06 -13.10
CA ILE A 194 7.77 2.39 -12.73
C ILE A 194 7.91 1.43 -11.54
N SER A 195 9.14 1.20 -11.07
CA SER A 195 9.40 0.39 -9.87
C SER A 195 9.46 1.26 -8.62
N GLY A 196 8.85 0.77 -7.55
CA GLY A 196 8.98 1.36 -6.22
C GLY A 196 10.29 0.99 -5.55
N VAL A 197 10.56 1.57 -4.38
CA VAL A 197 11.75 1.29 -3.55
C VAL A 197 11.89 -0.21 -3.23
N CYS A 198 10.77 -0.94 -3.14
CA CYS A 198 10.74 -2.39 -2.92
C CYS A 198 11.09 -3.23 -4.16
N GLY A 199 11.47 -2.63 -5.29
CA GLY A 199 11.77 -3.33 -6.55
C GLY A 199 10.57 -3.87 -7.32
N ARG A 200 9.35 -3.79 -6.78
CA ARG A 200 8.11 -4.16 -7.48
C ARG A 200 7.47 -2.93 -8.12
N LEU A 201 6.54 -3.15 -9.07
CA LEU A 201 5.76 -2.04 -9.65
C LEU A 201 5.13 -1.18 -8.54
N MET A 202 5.13 0.13 -8.76
CA MET A 202 4.63 1.11 -7.80
C MET A 202 3.16 0.85 -7.48
N CYS A 203 2.83 0.75 -6.19
CA CYS A 203 1.46 0.51 -5.73
C CYS A 203 0.52 1.71 -5.97
N CYS A 204 1.05 2.92 -6.07
CA CYS A 204 0.25 4.11 -6.43
C CYS A 204 -0.37 4.00 -7.82
N LEU A 205 0.23 3.28 -8.78
CA LEU A 205 -0.37 3.04 -10.09
C LEU A 205 -1.79 2.49 -9.99
N LYS A 206 -2.01 1.46 -9.14
CA LYS A 206 -3.35 0.92 -8.93
C LYS A 206 -4.25 1.87 -8.14
N ASN A 207 -3.69 2.56 -7.17
CA ASN A 207 -4.45 3.51 -6.34
C ASN A 207 -5.01 4.69 -7.16
N GLU A 208 -4.29 5.11 -8.21
CA GLU A 208 -4.66 6.23 -9.07
C GLU A 208 -5.41 5.78 -10.34
N GLN A 209 -5.47 4.47 -10.61
CA GLN A 209 -5.98 3.92 -11.86
C GLN A 209 -7.40 4.38 -12.21
N GLU A 210 -8.32 4.34 -11.26
CA GLU A 210 -9.73 4.73 -11.47
C GLU A 210 -9.86 6.21 -11.86
N THR A 211 -9.03 7.07 -11.26
CA THR A 211 -8.99 8.49 -11.61
C THR A 211 -8.48 8.69 -13.04
N TYR A 212 -7.42 7.97 -13.43
CA TYR A 212 -6.90 8.06 -14.80
C TYR A 212 -7.87 7.47 -15.82
N GLU A 213 -8.55 6.37 -15.53
CA GLU A 213 -9.59 5.79 -16.40
C GLU A 213 -10.73 6.79 -16.62
N TYR A 214 -11.21 7.43 -15.55
CA TYR A 214 -12.24 8.47 -15.65
C TYR A 214 -11.77 9.67 -16.49
N LEU A 215 -10.56 10.18 -16.23
CA LEU A 215 -10.02 11.32 -16.97
C LEU A 215 -9.73 10.98 -18.43
N ASN A 216 -9.22 9.79 -18.73
CA ASN A 216 -8.97 9.32 -20.08
C ASN A 216 -10.26 9.14 -20.89
N SER A 217 -11.37 8.72 -20.25
CA SER A 217 -12.66 8.56 -20.96
C SER A 217 -13.22 9.87 -21.53
N ARG A 218 -12.72 11.01 -21.08
CA ARG A 218 -13.10 12.35 -21.54
C ARG A 218 -12.21 12.87 -22.66
N LEU A 219 -11.11 12.20 -22.95
CA LEU A 219 -10.08 12.65 -23.90
C LEU A 219 -10.18 11.84 -25.19
N PRO A 220 -9.94 12.44 -26.36
CA PRO A 220 -9.76 11.71 -27.60
C PRO A 220 -8.47 10.88 -27.55
N SER A 221 -8.40 9.84 -28.37
CA SER A 221 -7.19 9.01 -28.49
C SER A 221 -6.15 9.68 -29.40
N VAL A 222 -4.89 9.34 -29.17
CA VAL A 222 -3.82 9.78 -30.08
C VAL A 222 -4.04 9.18 -31.46
N GLY A 223 -4.01 10.01 -32.50
CA GLY A 223 -4.35 9.63 -33.89
C GLY A 223 -5.79 9.92 -34.31
N ASP A 224 -6.66 10.32 -33.36
CA ASP A 224 -8.03 10.68 -33.70
C ASP A 224 -8.08 12.00 -34.49
N SER A 225 -9.00 12.07 -35.45
CA SER A 225 -9.31 13.31 -36.17
C SER A 225 -10.28 14.16 -35.35
N VAL A 226 -9.96 15.42 -35.17
CA VAL A 226 -10.75 16.38 -34.39
C VAL A 226 -10.93 17.68 -35.14
N ILE A 227 -12.05 18.39 -34.83
CA ILE A 227 -12.26 19.77 -35.29
C ILE A 227 -11.93 20.72 -34.13
N THR A 228 -11.05 21.66 -34.36
CA THR A 228 -10.69 22.68 -33.36
C THR A 228 -11.84 23.68 -33.15
N PRO A 229 -11.84 24.44 -32.06
CA PRO A 229 -12.83 25.51 -31.85
C PRO A 229 -12.83 26.58 -32.95
N THR A 230 -11.72 26.70 -33.68
CA THR A 230 -11.60 27.61 -34.84
C THR A 230 -12.12 27.02 -36.15
N GLY A 231 -12.65 25.79 -36.12
CA GLY A 231 -13.19 25.09 -37.30
C GLY A 231 -12.18 24.38 -38.17
N MET A 232 -10.90 24.32 -37.77
CA MET A 232 -9.83 23.66 -38.53
C MET A 232 -9.81 22.16 -38.19
N HIS A 233 -9.53 21.34 -39.20
CA HIS A 233 -9.32 19.91 -39.02
C HIS A 233 -7.89 19.66 -38.53
N GLY A 234 -7.73 18.71 -37.59
CA GLY A 234 -6.43 18.33 -37.07
C GLY A 234 -6.41 16.90 -36.55
N GLU A 235 -5.22 16.39 -36.34
CA GLU A 235 -4.97 15.06 -35.78
C GLU A 235 -4.39 15.20 -34.37
N VAL A 236 -4.89 14.39 -33.42
CA VAL A 236 -4.40 14.36 -32.05
C VAL A 236 -3.02 13.73 -32.01
N SER A 237 -2.00 14.53 -31.67
CA SER A 237 -0.60 14.08 -31.53
C SER A 237 -0.25 13.64 -30.11
N GLY A 238 -1.01 14.10 -29.10
CA GLY A 238 -0.78 13.72 -27.72
C GLY A 238 -1.83 14.30 -26.76
N VAL A 239 -1.92 13.72 -25.59
CA VAL A 239 -2.87 14.13 -24.54
C VAL A 239 -2.18 14.31 -23.20
N ASN A 240 -2.58 15.29 -22.43
CA ASN A 240 -2.21 15.45 -21.04
C ASN A 240 -3.43 15.16 -20.16
N VAL A 241 -3.44 13.95 -19.61
CA VAL A 241 -4.60 13.41 -18.89
C VAL A 241 -4.95 14.27 -17.68
N LEU A 242 -3.97 14.65 -16.85
CA LEU A 242 -4.21 15.39 -15.62
C LEU A 242 -4.66 16.83 -15.85
N ARG A 243 -4.12 17.49 -16.88
CA ARG A 243 -4.49 18.86 -17.24
C ARG A 243 -5.69 18.93 -18.18
N GLN A 244 -6.17 17.78 -18.67
CA GLN A 244 -7.24 17.69 -19.68
C GLN A 244 -6.93 18.56 -20.92
N LEU A 245 -5.68 18.45 -21.43
CA LEU A 245 -5.20 19.17 -22.59
C LEU A 245 -4.91 18.20 -23.73
N VAL A 246 -5.27 18.59 -24.95
CA VAL A 246 -5.06 17.83 -26.17
C VAL A 246 -4.13 18.62 -27.10
N LYS A 247 -3.09 17.97 -27.57
CA LYS A 247 -2.19 18.50 -28.60
C LYS A 247 -2.67 18.07 -29.95
N VAL A 248 -3.01 19.01 -30.80
CA VAL A 248 -3.54 18.77 -32.13
C VAL A 248 -2.56 19.32 -33.16
N VAL A 249 -2.24 18.52 -34.16
CA VAL A 249 -1.52 18.98 -35.37
C VAL A 249 -2.57 19.46 -36.37
N VAL A 250 -2.59 20.77 -36.59
CA VAL A 250 -3.50 21.42 -37.53
C VAL A 250 -2.76 21.69 -38.85
N ASP A 251 -3.42 21.40 -39.98
CA ASP A 251 -2.90 21.68 -41.30
C ASP A 251 -3.51 22.97 -41.83
N ASN A 252 -2.68 24.01 -41.94
CA ASN A 252 -3.10 25.32 -42.45
C ASN A 252 -2.86 25.44 -43.98
N GLY A 253 -2.52 24.32 -44.64
CA GLY A 253 -2.26 24.30 -46.10
C GLY A 253 -0.83 24.70 -46.52
N GLU A 254 -0.09 25.46 -45.72
CA GLU A 254 1.29 25.82 -45.94
C GLU A 254 2.25 25.14 -44.92
N GLU A 255 1.82 25.03 -43.65
CA GLU A 255 2.63 24.41 -42.60
C GLU A 255 1.73 23.64 -41.62
N LYS A 256 2.31 22.60 -40.99
CA LYS A 256 1.67 21.88 -39.90
C LYS A 256 2.04 22.52 -38.56
N GLU A 257 1.05 23.02 -37.84
CA GLU A 257 1.24 23.64 -36.55
C GLU A 257 0.75 22.71 -35.43
N LEU A 258 1.51 22.67 -34.33
CA LEU A 258 1.11 21.99 -33.11
C LEU A 258 0.42 22.98 -32.17
N GLN A 259 -0.87 22.80 -31.94
CA GLN A 259 -1.65 23.65 -31.04
C GLN A 259 -2.18 22.84 -29.86
N GLU A 260 -2.35 23.47 -28.69
CA GLU A 260 -2.80 22.82 -27.47
C GLU A 260 -4.18 23.40 -27.07
N TYR A 261 -5.14 22.50 -26.85
CA TYR A 261 -6.53 22.84 -26.52
C TYR A 261 -6.98 22.16 -25.25
N ALA A 262 -7.80 22.86 -24.45
CA ALA A 262 -8.50 22.24 -23.32
C ALA A 262 -9.71 21.44 -23.83
N VAL A 263 -9.98 20.28 -23.27
CA VAL A 263 -11.09 19.40 -23.68
C VAL A 263 -12.45 20.06 -23.49
N ASP A 264 -12.61 20.86 -22.44
CA ASP A 264 -13.87 21.58 -22.16
C ASP A 264 -14.18 22.69 -23.18
N LEU A 265 -13.23 23.09 -24.03
CA LEU A 265 -13.39 24.06 -25.11
C LEU A 265 -13.69 23.38 -26.46
N SER A 266 -14.63 22.41 -26.44
CA SER A 266 -15.30 21.84 -27.64
C SER A 266 -14.41 21.41 -28.79
N LEU A 267 -13.62 20.37 -28.59
CA LEU A 267 -13.17 19.54 -29.70
C LEU A 267 -14.35 18.64 -30.13
N ILE A 268 -14.76 18.73 -31.37
CA ILE A 268 -15.75 17.80 -31.93
C ILE A 268 -14.98 16.56 -32.38
N HIS A 269 -15.17 15.46 -31.67
CA HIS A 269 -14.60 14.16 -32.03
C HIS A 269 -15.30 13.63 -33.28
N ILE A 270 -14.58 13.47 -34.38
CA ILE A 270 -15.07 12.78 -35.56
C ILE A 270 -14.64 11.34 -35.43
N SER A 271 -15.55 10.45 -34.96
CA SER A 271 -15.34 9.02 -35.09
C SER A 271 -15.40 8.67 -36.59
N GLU A 272 -14.34 8.06 -37.14
CA GLU A 272 -14.43 7.44 -38.46
C GLU A 272 -15.63 6.48 -38.51
N PRO A 273 -16.47 6.53 -39.54
CA PRO A 273 -17.53 5.52 -39.73
C PRO A 273 -16.82 4.16 -39.81
N THR A 274 -17.24 3.25 -38.95
CA THR A 274 -16.78 1.87 -38.85
C THR A 274 -16.54 1.32 -40.26
N ARG A 275 -15.30 1.02 -40.62
CA ARG A 275 -15.00 0.26 -41.86
C ARG A 275 -15.82 -1.01 -41.81
N LEU A 276 -16.89 -1.06 -42.62
CA LEU A 276 -17.57 -2.27 -42.92
C LEU A 276 -16.53 -3.27 -43.41
N ARG A 277 -16.24 -4.29 -42.61
CA ARG A 277 -15.52 -5.48 -43.10
C ARG A 277 -16.36 -6.06 -44.22
N CYS A 278 -15.97 -5.78 -45.43
CA CYS A 278 -16.40 -6.61 -46.58
C CYS A 278 -15.86 -8.02 -46.35
N ILE A 279 -16.75 -8.91 -45.95
CA ILE A 279 -16.52 -10.34 -45.99
C ILE A 279 -16.68 -10.72 -47.46
N SER A 280 -15.63 -11.09 -48.13
CA SER A 280 -15.62 -11.85 -49.37
C SER A 280 -15.10 -13.25 -49.09
#